data_b4010d41706be3dda46686830e1b3dbd
#
_entry.id   b4010d41706be3dda46686830e1b3dbd
#
_cell.length_a   1.000
_cell.length_b   1.000
_cell.length_c   1.000
_cell.angle_alpha   90.00
_cell.angle_beta   90.00
_cell.angle_gamma   90.00
#
_symmetry.space_group_name_H-M   'P 1'
#
loop_
_entity.id
_entity.type
_entity.pdbx_description
1 polymer ?
#
loop_
_entity_poly.entity_id
_entity_poly.type
_entity_poly.pdbx_seq_one_letter_code
_entity_poly.pdbx_strand_id
1 'polypeptide(L)'
;ADGFSMNLAFAGKGNSSLPEGLEEQILAGASALKLHEDWGTTPGAIDNCLNIADKNDVQVMIHTDTLNESGFVENTIKAINKRTIHAFHTEGAGGGHAPDIIKVCGEEYVIPSSTNPTRPYTVNTIEEHLDMLMVCHHLDKSIPEDVAFAESRIRRETIAAEDILHDMGAFSIIASDSQAMGRVGEV
;
A
#
# COMPACT_ATOMS: atom_id res chain seq x y z
N ALA A 1 2.28 6.41 24.10
CA ALA A 1 2.46 7.73 23.46
C ALA A 1 3.13 8.75 24.40
N ASP A 2 2.77 8.76 25.68
CA ASP A 2 3.16 9.79 26.65
C ASP A 2 4.67 9.91 26.89
N GLY A 3 5.46 8.91 26.50
CA GLY A 3 6.93 8.93 26.62
C GLY A 3 7.67 9.65 25.48
N PHE A 4 6.94 10.17 24.48
CA PHE A 4 7.52 10.83 23.31
C PHE A 4 7.18 12.32 23.30
N SER A 5 8.14 13.14 22.87
CA SER A 5 7.99 14.60 22.77
C SER A 5 7.29 15.07 21.48
N MET A 6 6.50 14.20 20.86
CA MET A 6 5.78 14.48 19.62
C MET A 6 4.35 13.95 19.69
N ASN A 7 3.48 14.48 18.85
CA ASN A 7 2.13 13.97 18.67
C ASN A 7 2.19 12.62 17.97
N LEU A 8 1.57 11.61 18.56
CA LEU A 8 1.46 10.27 17.99
C LEU A 8 0.00 9.95 17.71
N ALA A 9 -0.25 9.35 16.56
CA ALA A 9 -1.56 8.85 16.18
C ALA A 9 -1.45 7.38 15.75
N PHE A 10 -2.49 6.60 16.01
CA PHE A 10 -2.51 5.17 15.70
C PHE A 10 -3.62 4.86 14.71
N ALA A 11 -3.28 4.07 13.69
CA ALA A 11 -4.25 3.51 12.78
C ALA A 11 -4.78 2.18 13.34
N GLY A 12 -6.09 2.04 13.36
CA GLY A 12 -6.76 0.78 13.66
C GLY A 12 -6.73 -0.16 12.45
N LYS A 13 -7.01 -1.44 12.68
CA LYS A 13 -7.14 -2.46 11.62
C LYS A 13 -8.44 -2.23 10.85
N GLY A 14 -8.33 -1.89 9.56
CA GLY A 14 -9.47 -1.59 8.69
C GLY A 14 -10.21 -2.84 8.16
N ASN A 15 -9.53 -3.99 8.14
CA ASN A 15 -10.12 -5.23 7.65
C ASN A 15 -11.08 -5.81 8.69
N SER A 16 -12.37 -5.69 8.41
CA SER A 16 -13.43 -6.24 9.23
C SER A 16 -14.62 -6.64 8.35
N SER A 17 -15.22 -7.77 8.66
CA SER A 17 -16.46 -8.22 8.00
C SER A 17 -17.69 -7.46 8.51
N LEU A 18 -17.60 -6.85 9.70
CA LEU A 18 -18.69 -6.12 10.34
C LEU A 18 -18.20 -4.73 10.75
N PRO A 19 -19.04 -3.70 10.64
CA PRO A 19 -18.67 -2.33 10.93
C PRO A 19 -18.44 -2.01 12.41
N GLU A 20 -19.05 -2.77 13.33
CA GLU A 20 -19.01 -2.49 14.76
C GLU A 20 -17.58 -2.47 15.32
N GLY A 21 -16.75 -3.45 14.92
CA GLY A 21 -15.36 -3.53 15.37
C GLY A 21 -14.47 -2.39 14.85
N LEU A 22 -14.84 -1.78 13.73
CA LEU A 22 -14.17 -0.60 13.20
C LEU A 22 -14.54 0.65 14.01
N GLU A 23 -15.82 0.80 14.32
CA GLU A 23 -16.31 1.91 15.13
C GLU A 23 -15.74 1.87 16.56
N GLU A 24 -15.67 0.68 17.17
CA GLU A 24 -15.05 0.50 18.49
C GLU A 24 -13.59 0.97 18.52
N GLN A 25 -12.79 0.68 17.47
CA GLN A 25 -11.41 1.14 17.37
C GLN A 25 -11.30 2.67 17.31
N ILE A 26 -12.17 3.31 16.55
CA ILE A 26 -12.20 4.78 16.45
C ILE A 26 -12.61 5.39 17.79
N LEU A 27 -13.64 4.87 18.43
CA LEU A 27 -14.08 5.32 19.78
C LEU A 27 -13.00 5.10 20.84
N ALA A 28 -12.15 4.08 20.68
CA ALA A 28 -10.99 3.83 21.53
C ALA A 28 -9.78 4.75 21.24
N GLY A 29 -9.87 5.62 20.21
CA GLY A 29 -8.86 6.62 19.91
C GLY A 29 -8.03 6.35 18.66
N ALA A 30 -8.41 5.39 17.81
CA ALA A 30 -7.78 5.27 16.49
C ALA A 30 -8.11 6.50 15.63
N SER A 31 -7.09 7.10 15.05
CA SER A 31 -7.19 8.31 14.21
C SER A 31 -7.34 8.02 12.73
N ALA A 32 -7.16 6.76 12.34
CA ALA A 32 -7.26 6.28 10.97
C ALA A 32 -7.53 4.77 10.97
N LEU A 33 -7.86 4.22 9.80
CA LEU A 33 -8.01 2.78 9.60
C LEU A 33 -7.08 2.31 8.48
N LYS A 34 -6.39 1.18 8.68
CA LYS A 34 -5.48 0.58 7.71
C LYS A 34 -6.06 -0.72 7.18
N LEU A 35 -6.20 -0.80 5.87
CA LEU A 35 -6.51 -2.02 5.12
C LEU A 35 -5.21 -2.65 4.61
N HIS A 36 -5.09 -3.97 4.73
CA HIS A 36 -3.96 -4.73 4.21
C HIS A 36 -4.40 -6.10 3.71
N GLU A 37 -3.82 -6.56 2.61
CA GLU A 37 -4.18 -7.84 1.97
C GLU A 37 -4.03 -9.06 2.89
N ASP A 38 -3.01 -9.08 3.75
CA ASP A 38 -2.77 -10.16 4.70
C ASP A 38 -3.97 -10.44 5.61
N TRP A 39 -4.87 -9.49 5.73
CA TRP A 39 -6.10 -9.59 6.50
C TRP A 39 -7.35 -9.68 5.63
N GLY A 40 -7.16 -9.75 4.29
CA GLY A 40 -8.24 -9.82 3.31
C GLY A 40 -8.81 -8.45 2.92
N THR A 41 -8.19 -7.76 1.97
CA THR A 41 -8.73 -6.52 1.38
C THR A 41 -9.77 -6.81 0.30
N THR A 42 -10.80 -7.53 0.69
CA THR A 42 -11.94 -7.79 -0.19
C THR A 42 -12.73 -6.52 -0.48
N PRO A 43 -13.48 -6.44 -1.58
CA PRO A 43 -14.37 -5.31 -1.84
C PRO A 43 -15.33 -5.00 -0.69
N GLY A 44 -15.82 -6.02 0.01
CA GLY A 44 -16.68 -5.85 1.18
C GLY A 44 -15.95 -5.25 2.39
N ALA A 45 -14.69 -5.65 2.65
CA ALA A 45 -13.88 -5.08 3.72
C ALA A 45 -13.54 -3.60 3.43
N ILE A 46 -13.22 -3.27 2.18
CA ILE A 46 -12.97 -1.90 1.75
C ILE A 46 -14.24 -1.04 1.96
N ASP A 47 -15.39 -1.54 1.53
CA ASP A 47 -16.65 -0.81 1.66
C ASP A 47 -17.03 -0.57 3.12
N ASN A 48 -16.96 -1.58 3.99
CA ASN A 48 -17.22 -1.44 5.41
C ASN A 48 -16.28 -0.40 6.05
N CYS A 49 -14.99 -0.49 5.74
CA CYS A 49 -13.99 0.41 6.29
C CYS A 49 -14.26 1.87 5.90
N LEU A 50 -14.51 2.13 4.63
CA LEU A 50 -14.76 3.47 4.13
C LEU A 50 -16.09 4.04 4.63
N ASN A 51 -17.15 3.23 4.77
CA ASN A 51 -18.42 3.69 5.34
C ASN A 51 -18.25 4.16 6.79
N ILE A 52 -17.48 3.44 7.61
CA ILE A 52 -17.23 3.84 8.99
C ILE A 52 -16.28 5.04 9.07
N ALA A 53 -15.28 5.10 8.21
CA ALA A 53 -14.36 6.22 8.14
C ALA A 53 -15.08 7.53 7.75
N ASP A 54 -15.94 7.49 6.74
CA ASP A 54 -16.75 8.63 6.31
C ASP A 54 -17.67 9.12 7.44
N LYS A 55 -18.31 8.19 8.16
CA LYS A 55 -19.17 8.52 9.29
C LYS A 55 -18.43 9.24 10.42
N ASN A 56 -17.16 8.92 10.64
CA ASN A 56 -16.37 9.40 11.77
C ASN A 56 -15.29 10.42 11.37
N ASP A 57 -15.25 10.81 10.10
CA ASP A 57 -14.26 11.75 9.54
C ASP A 57 -12.81 11.36 9.86
N VAL A 58 -12.46 10.10 9.60
CA VAL A 58 -11.11 9.56 9.77
C VAL A 58 -10.56 9.04 8.46
N GLN A 59 -9.24 9.06 8.32
CA GLN A 59 -8.56 8.61 7.11
C GLN A 59 -8.56 7.07 6.99
N VAL A 60 -8.66 6.59 5.74
CA VAL A 60 -8.36 5.19 5.40
C VAL A 60 -7.08 5.14 4.59
N MET A 61 -6.24 4.16 4.91
CA MET A 61 -5.02 3.83 4.17
C MET A 61 -5.10 2.38 3.71
N ILE A 62 -4.65 2.10 2.50
CA ILE A 62 -4.72 0.76 1.92
C ILE A 62 -3.39 0.28 1.33
N HIS A 63 -3.02 -0.94 1.68
CA HIS A 63 -2.19 -1.83 0.87
C HIS A 63 -3.15 -2.76 0.13
N THR A 64 -3.21 -2.64 -1.18
CA THR A 64 -4.18 -3.37 -2.01
C THR A 64 -3.79 -4.83 -2.18
N ASP A 65 -4.72 -5.62 -2.72
CA ASP A 65 -4.51 -7.05 -2.98
C ASP A 65 -3.34 -7.29 -3.94
N THR A 66 -2.33 -8.01 -3.50
CA THR A 66 -1.11 -8.29 -4.26
C THR A 66 -1.31 -9.39 -5.30
N LEU A 67 -2.09 -10.41 -4.95
CA LEU A 67 -2.23 -11.63 -5.75
C LEU A 67 -3.51 -11.66 -6.58
N ASN A 68 -4.29 -10.58 -6.54
CA ASN A 68 -5.61 -10.50 -7.17
C ASN A 68 -6.59 -11.61 -6.69
N GLU A 69 -6.44 -12.05 -5.43
CA GLU A 69 -7.30 -13.09 -4.84
C GLU A 69 -8.73 -12.60 -4.61
N SER A 70 -8.89 -11.31 -4.36
CA SER A 70 -10.20 -10.64 -4.12
C SER A 70 -10.74 -9.90 -5.36
N GLY A 71 -10.11 -10.11 -6.50
CA GLY A 71 -10.42 -9.42 -7.77
C GLY A 71 -9.26 -8.57 -8.27
N PHE A 72 -9.48 -7.91 -9.40
CA PHE A 72 -8.49 -7.04 -10.04
C PHE A 72 -8.59 -5.60 -9.52
N VAL A 73 -7.67 -4.75 -9.94
CA VAL A 73 -7.65 -3.33 -9.54
C VAL A 73 -8.98 -2.61 -9.78
N GLU A 74 -9.69 -2.97 -10.84
CA GLU A 74 -11.02 -2.41 -11.16
C GLU A 74 -12.07 -2.75 -10.08
N ASN A 75 -11.97 -3.92 -9.46
CA ASN A 75 -12.86 -4.29 -8.34
C ASN A 75 -12.54 -3.46 -7.10
N THR A 76 -11.26 -3.21 -6.82
CA THR A 76 -10.81 -2.34 -5.74
C THR A 76 -11.27 -0.89 -5.98
N ILE A 77 -11.04 -0.34 -7.17
CA ILE A 77 -11.51 1.01 -7.54
C ILE A 77 -13.02 1.13 -7.38
N LYS A 78 -13.76 0.12 -7.84
CA LYS A 78 -15.22 0.07 -7.67
C LYS A 78 -15.64 0.05 -6.20
N ALA A 79 -14.92 -0.69 -5.34
CA ALA A 79 -15.21 -0.74 -3.90
C ALA A 79 -14.90 0.59 -3.21
N ILE A 80 -13.86 1.29 -3.62
CA ILE A 80 -13.54 2.64 -3.15
C ILE A 80 -14.70 3.60 -3.44
N ASN A 81 -15.31 3.47 -4.60
CA ASN A 81 -16.55 4.19 -4.97
C ASN A 81 -16.48 5.70 -4.74
N LYS A 82 -15.42 6.34 -5.23
CA LYS A 82 -15.18 7.79 -5.13
C LYS A 82 -15.05 8.34 -3.69
N ARG A 83 -14.81 7.48 -2.70
CA ARG A 83 -14.50 7.91 -1.33
C ARG A 83 -13.00 8.16 -1.19
N THR A 84 -12.62 9.08 -0.30
CA THR A 84 -11.21 9.42 -0.08
C THR A 84 -10.45 8.26 0.57
N ILE A 85 -9.34 7.88 -0.05
CA ILE A 85 -8.45 6.83 0.45
C ILE A 85 -7.01 7.14 0.09
N HIS A 86 -6.08 6.82 1.00
CA HIS A 86 -4.65 6.86 0.73
C HIS A 86 -4.17 5.48 0.29
N ALA A 87 -3.74 5.36 -0.95
CA ALA A 87 -3.18 4.12 -1.50
C ALA A 87 -1.65 4.16 -1.45
N PHE A 88 -1.06 3.16 -0.79
CA PHE A 88 0.39 3.02 -0.68
C PHE A 88 1.00 2.35 -1.91
N HIS A 89 2.30 2.61 -2.16
CA HIS A 89 3.13 2.01 -3.21
C HIS A 89 2.39 1.80 -4.54
N THR A 90 1.74 2.85 -5.00
CA THR A 90 0.91 2.83 -6.21
C THR A 90 1.69 2.73 -7.51
N GLU A 91 3.02 2.85 -7.47
CA GLU A 91 3.90 2.47 -8.57
C GLU A 91 3.98 0.94 -8.77
N GLY A 92 3.61 0.16 -7.75
CA GLY A 92 3.52 -1.29 -7.80
C GLY A 92 4.71 -2.04 -7.20
N ALA A 93 5.83 -1.39 -6.87
CA ALA A 93 7.02 -2.07 -6.33
C ALA A 93 6.77 -2.63 -4.92
N GLY A 94 5.99 -1.95 -4.09
CA GLY A 94 5.63 -2.40 -2.74
C GLY A 94 4.53 -3.47 -2.67
N GLY A 95 3.96 -3.84 -3.78
CA GLY A 95 2.86 -4.81 -3.86
C GLY A 95 1.52 -4.16 -4.24
N GLY A 96 0.47 -4.96 -4.25
CA GLY A 96 -0.88 -4.53 -4.57
C GLY A 96 -1.17 -4.38 -6.06
N HIS A 97 -1.97 -5.28 -6.65
CA HIS A 97 -2.42 -5.24 -8.05
C HIS A 97 -1.32 -4.86 -9.07
N ALA A 98 -0.05 -5.22 -8.82
CA ALA A 98 1.06 -4.83 -9.69
C ALA A 98 1.00 -5.53 -11.06
N PRO A 99 1.22 -4.82 -12.18
CA PRO A 99 1.53 -3.39 -12.30
C PRO A 99 0.30 -2.49 -12.35
N ASP A 100 -0.91 -3.02 -12.40
CA ASP A 100 -2.15 -2.31 -12.71
C ASP A 100 -2.59 -1.32 -11.64
N ILE A 101 -2.04 -1.41 -10.42
CA ILE A 101 -2.32 -0.48 -9.32
C ILE A 101 -2.11 0.99 -9.73
N ILE A 102 -1.22 1.24 -10.68
CA ILE A 102 -0.95 2.60 -11.19
C ILE A 102 -2.21 3.31 -11.70
N LYS A 103 -3.25 2.56 -12.09
CA LYS A 103 -4.53 3.12 -12.53
C LYS A 103 -5.19 4.00 -11.47
N VAL A 104 -4.96 3.73 -10.17
CA VAL A 104 -5.55 4.53 -9.09
C VAL A 104 -5.00 5.96 -9.05
N CYS A 105 -3.83 6.22 -9.66
CA CYS A 105 -3.31 7.59 -9.80
C CYS A 105 -4.21 8.49 -10.65
N GLY A 106 -5.08 7.92 -11.46
CA GLY A 106 -6.07 8.63 -12.26
C GLY A 106 -7.41 8.88 -11.54
N GLU A 107 -7.58 8.35 -10.33
CA GLU A 107 -8.83 8.48 -9.57
C GLU A 107 -8.79 9.74 -8.69
N GLU A 108 -9.77 10.62 -8.88
CA GLU A 108 -9.82 11.95 -8.23
C GLU A 108 -9.79 11.88 -6.69
N TYR A 109 -10.33 10.82 -6.11
CA TYR A 109 -10.47 10.67 -4.66
C TYR A 109 -9.39 9.80 -4.02
N VAL A 110 -8.46 9.30 -4.80
CA VAL A 110 -7.34 8.52 -4.29
C VAL A 110 -6.12 9.43 -4.08
N ILE A 111 -5.53 9.35 -2.89
CA ILE A 111 -4.25 9.98 -2.58
C ILE A 111 -3.17 8.93 -2.84
N PRO A 112 -2.49 8.96 -3.98
CA PRO A 112 -1.47 7.95 -4.28
C PRO A 112 -0.14 8.33 -3.64
N SER A 113 0.57 7.34 -3.12
CA SER A 113 1.95 7.51 -2.67
C SER A 113 2.86 6.46 -3.29
N SER A 114 4.11 6.83 -3.53
CA SER A 114 5.14 5.89 -3.92
C SER A 114 5.88 5.34 -2.72
N THR A 115 6.52 4.19 -2.92
CA THR A 115 7.44 3.60 -1.96
C THR A 115 8.81 3.51 -2.61
N ASN A 116 9.83 3.99 -1.93
CA ASN A 116 11.17 4.14 -2.49
C ASN A 116 12.21 3.17 -1.92
N PRO A 117 12.08 1.84 -2.12
CA PRO A 117 13.10 0.89 -1.72
C PRO A 117 14.30 0.84 -2.68
N THR A 118 14.18 1.39 -3.88
CA THR A 118 15.17 1.28 -4.98
C THR A 118 16.15 2.43 -5.04
N ARG A 119 16.01 3.42 -4.17
CA ARG A 119 16.90 4.58 -4.14
C ARG A 119 18.12 4.37 -3.22
N PRO A 120 19.29 4.92 -3.56
CA PRO A 120 19.64 5.47 -4.88
C PRO A 120 19.77 4.37 -5.94
N TYR A 121 19.62 4.71 -7.20
CA TYR A 121 19.83 3.76 -8.29
C TYR A 121 21.31 3.36 -8.40
N THR A 122 21.53 2.06 -8.54
CA THR A 122 22.83 1.46 -8.80
C THR A 122 22.80 0.69 -10.12
N VAL A 123 23.94 0.18 -10.57
CA VAL A 123 23.98 -0.70 -11.76
C VAL A 123 23.25 -2.03 -11.52
N ASN A 124 23.04 -2.40 -10.28
CA ASN A 124 22.39 -3.65 -9.86
C ASN A 124 21.03 -3.40 -9.19
N THR A 125 20.40 -2.27 -9.44
CA THR A 125 19.16 -1.88 -8.73
C THR A 125 18.08 -2.96 -8.77
N ILE A 126 17.89 -3.63 -9.90
CA ILE A 126 16.88 -4.69 -10.05
C ILE A 126 17.22 -5.88 -9.16
N GLU A 127 18.45 -6.37 -9.22
CA GLU A 127 18.90 -7.54 -8.46
C GLU A 127 18.87 -7.26 -6.95
N GLU A 128 19.34 -6.08 -6.55
CA GLU A 128 19.31 -5.66 -5.15
C GLU A 128 17.87 -5.56 -4.62
N HIS A 129 16.97 -5.07 -5.43
CA HIS A 129 15.57 -4.93 -5.06
C HIS A 129 14.84 -6.29 -5.00
N LEU A 130 15.10 -7.18 -5.96
CA LEU A 130 14.61 -8.56 -5.90
C LEU A 130 15.10 -9.26 -4.63
N ASP A 131 16.40 -9.16 -4.33
CA ASP A 131 16.98 -9.74 -3.13
C ASP A 131 16.33 -9.20 -1.86
N MET A 132 16.11 -7.91 -1.79
CA MET A 132 15.45 -7.26 -0.66
C MET A 132 14.01 -7.74 -0.51
N LEU A 133 13.25 -7.79 -1.59
CA LEU A 133 11.87 -8.29 -1.57
C LEU A 133 11.82 -9.74 -1.10
N MET A 134 12.69 -10.60 -1.60
CA MET A 134 12.76 -12.00 -1.22
C MET A 134 13.04 -12.16 0.28
N VAL A 135 13.97 -11.40 0.82
CA VAL A 135 14.29 -11.41 2.26
C VAL A 135 13.11 -10.91 3.10
N CYS A 136 12.51 -9.78 2.73
CA CYS A 136 11.42 -9.17 3.50
C CYS A 136 10.16 -10.02 3.51
N HIS A 137 9.91 -10.78 2.44
CA HIS A 137 8.74 -11.66 2.34
C HIS A 137 9.04 -13.14 2.68
N HIS A 138 10.23 -13.42 3.21
CA HIS A 138 10.65 -14.78 3.58
C HIS A 138 10.57 -15.81 2.44
N LEU A 139 10.86 -15.36 1.22
CA LEU A 139 10.83 -16.17 0.02
C LEU A 139 12.13 -16.96 -0.16
N ASP A 140 12.05 -18.08 -0.87
CA ASP A 140 13.19 -18.97 -1.13
C ASP A 140 13.56 -18.94 -2.63
N LYS A 141 14.80 -18.55 -2.94
CA LYS A 141 15.32 -18.50 -4.31
C LYS A 141 15.35 -19.86 -5.02
N SER A 142 15.28 -20.96 -4.28
CA SER A 142 15.22 -22.30 -4.84
C SER A 142 13.81 -22.71 -5.29
N ILE A 143 12.79 -21.92 -4.93
CA ILE A 143 11.40 -22.16 -5.27
C ILE A 143 11.02 -21.25 -6.45
N PRO A 144 10.75 -21.80 -7.66
CA PRO A 144 10.44 -21.01 -8.83
C PRO A 144 9.23 -20.08 -8.68
N GLU A 145 8.23 -20.50 -7.91
CA GLU A 145 7.02 -19.71 -7.64
C GLU A 145 7.33 -18.48 -6.80
N ASP A 146 8.22 -18.59 -5.83
CA ASP A 146 8.67 -17.47 -5.01
C ASP A 146 9.44 -16.45 -5.84
N VAL A 147 10.31 -16.93 -6.74
CA VAL A 147 11.04 -16.07 -7.67
C VAL A 147 10.07 -15.36 -8.61
N ALA A 148 9.12 -16.08 -9.20
CA ALA A 148 8.12 -15.51 -10.08
C ALA A 148 7.25 -14.45 -9.38
N PHE A 149 6.91 -14.68 -8.12
CA PHE A 149 6.21 -13.70 -7.29
C PHE A 149 7.03 -12.41 -7.12
N ALA A 150 8.31 -12.53 -6.76
CA ALA A 150 9.20 -11.38 -6.60
C ALA A 150 9.34 -10.61 -7.92
N GLU A 151 9.59 -11.30 -9.04
CA GLU A 151 9.71 -10.71 -10.37
C GLU A 151 8.40 -10.08 -10.89
N SER A 152 7.26 -10.54 -10.40
CA SER A 152 5.97 -9.91 -10.75
C SER A 152 5.85 -8.48 -10.20
N ARG A 153 6.52 -8.18 -9.10
CA ARG A 153 6.50 -6.87 -8.43
C ARG A 153 7.68 -5.98 -8.81
N ILE A 154 8.89 -6.55 -8.84
CA ILE A 154 10.11 -5.82 -9.13
C ILE A 154 10.38 -5.82 -10.62
N ARG A 155 10.07 -4.69 -11.26
CA ARG A 155 10.18 -4.49 -12.69
C ARG A 155 10.84 -3.15 -12.97
N ARG A 156 11.59 -3.09 -14.08
CA ARG A 156 12.18 -1.81 -14.54
C ARG A 156 11.13 -0.75 -14.79
N GLU A 157 9.97 -1.18 -15.30
CA GLU A 157 8.86 -0.31 -15.63
C GLU A 157 8.24 0.34 -14.38
N THR A 158 8.04 -0.42 -13.30
CA THR A 158 7.48 0.11 -12.06
C THR A 158 8.46 1.04 -11.36
N ILE A 159 9.75 0.75 -11.43
CA ILE A 159 10.81 1.61 -10.89
C ILE A 159 10.89 2.93 -11.65
N ALA A 160 10.87 2.86 -13.00
CA ALA A 160 10.90 4.04 -13.85
C ALA A 160 9.63 4.88 -13.72
N ALA A 161 8.48 4.23 -13.53
CA ALA A 161 7.19 4.91 -13.38
C ALA A 161 7.16 5.83 -12.15
N GLU A 162 7.84 5.49 -11.06
CA GLU A 162 7.91 6.32 -9.85
C GLU A 162 8.40 7.73 -10.18
N ASP A 163 9.55 7.85 -10.85
CA ASP A 163 10.13 9.14 -11.21
C ASP A 163 9.21 9.94 -12.13
N ILE A 164 8.71 9.29 -13.16
CA ILE A 164 7.83 9.92 -14.15
C ILE A 164 6.57 10.47 -13.47
N LEU A 165 5.97 9.71 -12.57
CA LEU A 165 4.74 10.09 -11.89
C LEU A 165 4.96 11.21 -10.87
N HIS A 166 6.12 11.26 -10.21
CA HIS A 166 6.50 12.40 -9.38
C HIS A 166 6.72 13.66 -10.23
N ASP A 167 7.46 13.55 -11.33
CA ASP A 167 7.71 14.67 -12.25
C ASP A 167 6.41 15.22 -12.87
N MET A 168 5.45 14.34 -13.14
CA MET A 168 4.13 14.73 -13.64
C MET A 168 3.20 15.30 -12.56
N GLY A 169 3.58 15.21 -11.29
CA GLY A 169 2.73 15.61 -10.16
C GLY A 169 1.60 14.64 -9.84
N ALA A 170 1.64 13.41 -10.37
CA ALA A 170 0.69 12.36 -10.01
C ALA A 170 0.94 11.83 -8.59
N PHE A 171 2.20 11.79 -8.17
CA PHE A 171 2.60 11.54 -6.79
C PHE A 171 3.03 12.84 -6.12
N SER A 172 2.63 13.01 -4.85
CA SER A 172 3.10 14.09 -3.98
C SER A 172 3.65 13.55 -2.65
N ILE A 173 3.58 12.25 -2.45
CA ILE A 173 3.99 11.56 -1.23
C ILE A 173 4.95 10.43 -1.59
N ILE A 174 6.09 10.41 -0.90
CA ILE A 174 7.05 9.31 -0.98
C ILE A 174 7.22 8.70 0.40
N ALA A 175 7.38 7.39 0.46
CA ALA A 175 7.61 6.64 1.70
C ALA A 175 8.70 5.59 1.52
N SER A 176 9.31 5.18 2.63
CA SER A 176 10.34 4.14 2.60
C SER A 176 9.77 2.73 2.68
N ASP A 177 8.58 2.56 3.25
CA ASP A 177 8.05 1.25 3.63
C ASP A 177 9.02 0.47 4.54
N SER A 178 9.50 1.15 5.59
CA SER A 178 10.75 0.84 6.32
C SER A 178 10.82 -0.55 6.93
N GLN A 179 9.69 -1.16 7.25
CA GLN A 179 9.66 -2.50 7.87
C GLN A 179 9.50 -3.62 6.85
N ALA A 180 8.99 -3.31 5.66
CA ALA A 180 8.79 -4.28 4.60
C ALA A 180 9.96 -4.29 3.61
N MET A 181 10.33 -3.14 3.06
CA MET A 181 11.36 -3.05 2.01
C MET A 181 12.23 -1.78 2.17
N GLY A 182 12.06 -1.05 3.27
CA GLY A 182 12.47 0.31 3.35
C GLY A 182 13.94 0.58 3.50
N ARG A 183 14.37 1.61 2.81
CA ARG A 183 15.63 2.29 3.01
C ARG A 183 15.35 3.66 3.62
N VAL A 184 15.04 3.68 4.90
CA VAL A 184 14.63 4.90 5.62
C VAL A 184 15.63 6.05 5.48
N GLY A 185 16.91 5.72 5.37
CA GLY A 185 17.96 6.71 5.18
C GLY A 185 18.03 7.31 3.78
N GLU A 186 17.27 6.77 2.81
CA GLU A 186 17.26 7.22 1.42
C GLU A 186 16.05 8.13 1.10
N VAL A 187 15.07 8.16 1.97
CA VAL A 187 13.90 9.03 1.87
C VAL A 187 14.17 10.39 2.52
#